data_c98716810cac0331444612629aee4cea
#
_entry.id   c98716810cac0331444612629aee4cea
#
_cell.length_a   1.000
_cell.length_b   1.000
_cell.length_c   1.000
_cell.angle_alpha   90.00
_cell.angle_beta   90.00
_cell.angle_gamma   90.00
#
_symmetry.space_group_name_H-M   'P 1'
#
loop_
_entity.id
_entity.type
_entity.pdbx_description
1 polymer ?
#
loop_
_entity_poly.entity_id
_entity_poly.type
_entity_poly.pdbx_seq_one_letter_code
_entity_poly.pdbx_strand_id
1 'polypeptide(L)'
;MSITSTTEQPTPIGIPPSVLPRLINEGHNTGAWHGSDFLTAIAGVDAATAVRRPAPGRHTIGEITLHHAFWIRVVRGRLTGVSLEPFVLEGEDWFEWADESRLSWVEVRQALLTELERLRDTVHAINTGLVKSPLTTEKRFDQVLGIAMHAGYHAGQVELVKKLV
;
A
#
# COMPACT_ATOMS: atom_id res chain seq x y z
N MET A 1 50.07 32.11 5.63
CA MET A 1 49.05 31.81 4.58
C MET A 1 48.13 30.73 5.10
N SER A 2 46.97 31.12 5.58
CA SER A 2 45.95 30.16 6.06
C SER A 2 45.04 29.75 4.90
N ILE A 3 45.04 28.46 4.60
CA ILE A 3 44.14 27.87 3.61
C ILE A 3 42.82 27.55 4.35
N THR A 4 41.80 28.38 4.17
CA THR A 4 40.42 28.10 4.60
C THR A 4 39.84 27.08 3.63
N SER A 5 39.79 25.81 4.03
CA SER A 5 39.05 24.77 3.34
C SER A 5 37.56 24.99 3.55
N THR A 6 36.86 25.50 2.55
CA THR A 6 35.38 25.56 2.52
C THR A 6 34.90 24.16 2.18
N THR A 7 34.45 23.40 3.19
CA THR A 7 33.73 22.16 2.99
C THR A 7 32.35 22.51 2.40
N GLU A 8 32.21 22.39 1.11
CA GLU A 8 30.91 22.43 0.42
C GLU A 8 30.04 21.28 0.97
N GLN A 9 29.00 21.62 1.69
CA GLN A 9 27.99 20.66 2.14
C GLN A 9 27.29 20.12 0.88
N PRO A 10 27.19 18.79 0.70
CA PRO A 10 26.48 18.26 -0.46
C PRO A 10 25.04 18.76 -0.44
N THR A 11 24.60 19.33 -1.55
CA THR A 11 23.22 19.75 -1.75
C THR A 11 22.32 18.52 -1.56
N PRO A 12 21.28 18.57 -0.72
CA PRO A 12 20.36 17.44 -0.56
C PRO A 12 19.82 17.03 -1.92
N ILE A 13 20.01 15.78 -2.29
CA ILE A 13 19.40 15.23 -3.52
C ILE A 13 17.89 15.26 -3.29
N GLY A 14 17.21 16.23 -3.90
CA GLY A 14 15.76 16.37 -3.79
C GLY A 14 15.07 15.15 -4.38
N ILE A 15 14.05 14.63 -3.68
CA ILE A 15 13.23 13.52 -4.17
C ILE A 15 12.32 14.06 -5.29
N PRO A 16 12.48 13.62 -6.56
CA PRO A 16 11.64 14.10 -7.65
C PRO A 16 10.17 13.73 -7.41
N PRO A 17 9.20 14.60 -7.75
CA PRO A 17 7.77 14.31 -7.60
C PRO A 17 7.31 13.02 -8.30
N SER A 18 7.99 12.62 -9.38
CA SER A 18 7.71 11.40 -10.14
C SER A 18 8.05 10.10 -9.40
N VAL A 19 8.83 10.16 -8.31
CA VAL A 19 9.24 8.96 -7.56
C VAL A 19 8.07 8.33 -6.81
N LEU A 20 7.20 9.14 -6.19
CA LEU A 20 6.09 8.61 -5.39
C LEU A 20 5.09 7.77 -6.23
N PRO A 21 4.60 8.24 -7.40
CA PRO A 21 3.76 7.41 -8.27
C PRO A 21 4.45 6.11 -8.73
N ARG A 22 5.75 6.16 -9.00
CA ARG A 22 6.52 4.96 -9.39
C ARG A 22 6.56 3.93 -8.26
N LEU A 23 6.83 4.34 -7.02
CA LEU A 23 6.82 3.43 -5.86
C LEU A 23 5.46 2.76 -5.67
N ILE A 24 4.36 3.51 -5.81
CA ILE A 24 3.01 2.93 -5.74
C ILE A 24 2.84 1.87 -6.83
N ASN A 25 3.28 2.16 -8.05
CA ASN A 25 3.18 1.22 -9.16
C ASN A 25 4.02 -0.03 -8.96
N GLU A 26 5.26 0.07 -8.46
CA GLU A 26 6.10 -1.10 -8.16
C GLU A 26 5.45 -2.07 -7.16
N GLY A 27 4.73 -1.55 -6.18
CA GLY A 27 4.04 -2.41 -5.22
C GLY A 27 2.73 -3.03 -5.71
N HIS A 28 2.08 -2.44 -6.74
CA HIS A 28 0.67 -2.75 -7.02
C HIS A 28 0.31 -2.94 -8.50
N ASN A 29 1.25 -2.78 -9.43
CA ASN A 29 0.97 -2.95 -10.86
C ASN A 29 1.73 -4.12 -11.45
N THR A 30 1.14 -4.72 -12.48
CA THR A 30 1.77 -5.80 -13.25
C THR A 30 3.09 -5.37 -13.87
N GLY A 31 4.09 -6.24 -13.82
CA GLY A 31 5.39 -6.01 -14.45
C GLY A 31 6.47 -5.46 -13.52
N ALA A 32 6.27 -5.52 -12.20
CA ALA A 32 7.32 -5.24 -11.24
C ALA A 32 8.52 -6.20 -11.45
N TRP A 33 9.73 -5.65 -11.46
CA TRP A 33 10.95 -6.45 -11.72
C TRP A 33 11.29 -7.43 -10.59
N HIS A 34 10.81 -7.17 -9.37
CA HIS A 34 11.10 -7.97 -8.17
C HIS A 34 10.24 -9.24 -8.02
N GLY A 35 9.28 -9.48 -8.91
CA GLY A 35 8.35 -10.62 -8.85
C GLY A 35 6.89 -10.17 -8.87
N SER A 36 6.01 -10.96 -8.27
CA SER A 36 4.59 -10.60 -8.20
C SER A 36 4.39 -9.34 -7.34
N ASP A 37 3.81 -8.31 -7.94
CA ASP A 37 3.17 -7.22 -7.19
C ASP A 37 1.87 -7.71 -6.54
N PHE A 38 1.26 -6.87 -5.69
CA PHE A 38 0.10 -7.30 -4.91
C PHE A 38 -1.12 -7.65 -5.78
N LEU A 39 -1.41 -6.88 -6.83
CA LEU A 39 -2.53 -7.15 -7.72
C LEU A 39 -2.32 -8.43 -8.54
N THR A 40 -1.09 -8.68 -8.99
CA THR A 40 -0.70 -9.92 -9.65
C THR A 40 -0.84 -11.12 -8.69
N ALA A 41 -0.42 -10.98 -7.44
CA ALA A 41 -0.51 -12.05 -6.45
C ALA A 41 -1.95 -12.50 -6.19
N ILE A 42 -2.92 -11.58 -6.14
CA ILE A 42 -4.35 -11.90 -5.95
C ILE A 42 -5.10 -12.19 -7.26
N ALA A 43 -4.47 -12.02 -8.42
CA ALA A 43 -5.09 -12.31 -9.70
C ALA A 43 -5.44 -13.79 -9.81
N GLY A 44 -6.66 -14.09 -10.29
CA GLY A 44 -7.15 -15.47 -10.44
C GLY A 44 -7.50 -16.19 -9.13
N VAL A 45 -7.35 -15.56 -7.97
CA VAL A 45 -7.84 -16.10 -6.70
C VAL A 45 -9.37 -16.02 -6.68
N ASP A 46 -10.04 -17.15 -6.50
CA ASP A 46 -11.49 -17.23 -6.30
C ASP A 46 -11.87 -17.10 -4.82
N ALA A 47 -13.17 -16.92 -4.54
CA ALA A 47 -13.67 -16.77 -3.19
C ALA A 47 -13.36 -17.98 -2.29
N ALA A 48 -13.48 -19.19 -2.84
CA ALA A 48 -13.23 -20.43 -2.11
C ALA A 48 -11.75 -20.53 -1.65
N THR A 49 -10.83 -20.10 -2.49
CA THR A 49 -9.39 -20.02 -2.15
C THR A 49 -9.11 -18.86 -1.19
N ALA A 50 -9.76 -17.71 -1.39
CA ALA A 50 -9.52 -16.50 -0.61
C ALA A 50 -9.89 -16.66 0.87
N VAL A 51 -10.91 -17.49 1.22
CA VAL A 51 -11.33 -17.77 2.60
C VAL A 51 -10.53 -18.89 3.27
N ARG A 52 -9.76 -19.68 2.53
CA ARG A 52 -9.04 -20.83 3.10
C ARG A 52 -7.87 -20.36 3.97
N ARG A 53 -7.85 -20.88 5.19
CA ARG A 53 -6.80 -20.59 6.17
C ARG A 53 -5.72 -21.67 6.08
N PRO A 54 -4.45 -21.31 5.79
CA PRO A 54 -3.40 -22.31 5.56
C PRO A 54 -3.03 -23.11 6.82
N ALA A 55 -3.23 -22.54 8.00
CA ALA A 55 -3.04 -23.20 9.28
C ALA A 55 -3.72 -22.38 10.41
N PRO A 56 -4.00 -22.96 11.59
CA PRO A 56 -4.48 -22.21 12.74
C PRO A 56 -3.59 -21.01 13.06
N GLY A 57 -4.20 -19.85 13.30
CA GLY A 57 -3.50 -18.60 13.63
C GLY A 57 -2.76 -17.95 12.43
N ARG A 58 -2.98 -18.42 11.19
CA ARG A 58 -2.47 -17.77 9.98
C ARG A 58 -3.58 -17.03 9.28
N HIS A 59 -3.22 -16.00 8.51
CA HIS A 59 -4.19 -15.18 7.78
C HIS A 59 -4.58 -15.84 6.45
N THR A 60 -5.82 -15.61 6.04
CA THR A 60 -6.34 -15.95 4.72
C THR A 60 -5.93 -14.88 3.70
N ILE A 61 -6.05 -15.18 2.40
CA ILE A 61 -5.80 -14.19 1.34
C ILE A 61 -6.75 -13.00 1.47
N GLY A 62 -8.02 -13.24 1.82
CA GLY A 62 -9.00 -12.18 2.03
C GLY A 62 -8.61 -11.25 3.20
N GLU A 63 -8.20 -11.81 4.33
CA GLU A 63 -7.72 -11.04 5.49
C GLU A 63 -6.47 -10.20 5.15
N ILE A 64 -5.49 -10.77 4.42
CA ILE A 64 -4.30 -10.05 3.96
C ILE A 64 -4.69 -8.91 3.01
N THR A 65 -5.66 -9.13 2.12
CA THR A 65 -6.12 -8.11 1.17
C THR A 65 -6.81 -6.95 1.88
N LEU A 66 -7.68 -7.22 2.85
CA LEU A 66 -8.34 -6.20 3.67
C LEU A 66 -7.34 -5.40 4.52
N HIS A 67 -6.40 -6.09 5.16
CA HIS A 67 -5.33 -5.47 5.93
C HIS A 67 -4.52 -4.51 5.05
N HIS A 68 -4.13 -4.93 3.86
CA HIS A 68 -3.37 -4.08 2.97
C HIS A 68 -4.18 -2.87 2.47
N ALA A 69 -5.45 -3.06 2.10
CA ALA A 69 -6.35 -1.97 1.73
C ALA A 69 -6.52 -0.94 2.87
N PHE A 70 -6.66 -1.40 4.10
CA PHE A 70 -6.72 -0.55 5.29
C PHE A 70 -5.45 0.31 5.45
N TRP A 71 -4.27 -0.28 5.30
CA TRP A 71 -3.02 0.47 5.43
C TRP A 71 -2.79 1.46 4.29
N ILE A 72 -3.24 1.18 3.06
CA ILE A 72 -3.27 2.16 1.98
C ILE A 72 -4.10 3.39 2.40
N ARG A 73 -5.29 3.16 2.96
CA ARG A 73 -6.16 4.22 3.48
C ARG A 73 -5.47 5.01 4.61
N VAL A 74 -4.83 4.34 5.58
CA VAL A 74 -4.09 4.98 6.68
C VAL A 74 -2.99 5.89 6.14
N VAL A 75 -2.20 5.42 5.17
CA VAL A 75 -1.16 6.23 4.52
C VAL A 75 -1.76 7.46 3.85
N ARG A 76 -2.88 7.31 3.13
CA ARG A 76 -3.60 8.43 2.52
C ARG A 76 -4.00 9.49 3.56
N GLY A 77 -4.53 9.08 4.71
CA GLY A 77 -4.86 9.97 5.82
C GLY A 77 -3.64 10.70 6.38
N ARG A 78 -2.53 10.00 6.55
CA ARG A 78 -1.26 10.62 7.01
C ARG A 78 -0.72 11.65 6.01
N LEU A 79 -0.82 11.36 4.71
CA LEU A 79 -0.37 12.27 3.65
C LEU A 79 -1.18 13.56 3.61
N THR A 80 -2.47 13.53 3.92
CA THR A 80 -3.37 14.68 3.86
C THR A 80 -3.58 15.36 5.22
N GLY A 81 -3.42 14.64 6.32
CA GLY A 81 -3.71 15.11 7.67
C GLY A 81 -5.20 15.24 7.97
N VAL A 82 -6.09 14.71 7.10
CA VAL A 82 -7.54 14.78 7.28
C VAL A 82 -8.11 13.48 7.81
N SER A 83 -9.25 13.60 8.53
CA SER A 83 -10.04 12.43 8.90
C SER A 83 -10.63 11.78 7.64
N LEU A 84 -10.57 10.47 7.59
CA LEU A 84 -11.05 9.69 6.45
C LEU A 84 -12.45 9.13 6.73
N GLU A 85 -13.18 8.89 5.66
CA GLU A 85 -14.43 8.11 5.68
C GLU A 85 -14.22 6.75 6.38
N PRO A 86 -15.27 6.10 6.93
CA PRO A 86 -15.16 4.77 7.50
C PRO A 86 -14.59 3.76 6.50
N PHE A 87 -13.87 2.76 7.00
CA PHE A 87 -13.46 1.63 6.17
C PHE A 87 -14.65 0.68 5.94
N VAL A 88 -14.52 -0.22 4.96
CA VAL A 88 -15.59 -1.16 4.58
C VAL A 88 -16.01 -2.14 5.69
N LEU A 89 -15.13 -2.36 6.67
CA LEU A 89 -15.40 -3.13 7.88
C LEU A 89 -14.98 -2.32 9.11
N GLU A 90 -15.70 -2.52 10.22
CA GLU A 90 -15.30 -1.99 11.52
C GLU A 90 -14.08 -2.76 12.04
N GLY A 91 -13.15 -2.04 12.65
CA GLY A 91 -11.92 -2.58 13.19
C GLY A 91 -10.70 -1.79 12.76
N GLU A 92 -9.54 -2.26 13.19
CA GLU A 92 -8.24 -1.69 12.89
C GLU A 92 -7.26 -2.80 12.56
N ASP A 93 -6.35 -2.53 11.63
CA ASP A 93 -5.23 -3.38 11.26
C ASP A 93 -5.63 -4.73 10.62
N TRP A 94 -6.08 -5.71 11.40
CA TRP A 94 -6.52 -7.01 10.90
C TRP A 94 -8.02 -7.20 11.04
N PHE A 95 -8.65 -7.70 9.96
CA PHE A 95 -10.09 -7.94 9.86
C PHE A 95 -10.33 -9.44 9.74
N GLU A 96 -11.15 -9.98 10.63
CA GLU A 96 -11.61 -11.36 10.49
C GLU A 96 -12.56 -11.45 9.29
N TRP A 97 -12.21 -12.32 8.34
CA TRP A 97 -12.98 -12.60 7.14
C TRP A 97 -12.99 -14.10 6.86
N ALA A 98 -13.92 -14.80 7.51
CA ALA A 98 -14.03 -16.25 7.50
C ALA A 98 -14.90 -16.76 6.34
N ASP A 99 -15.80 -15.93 5.84
CA ASP A 99 -16.73 -16.21 4.75
C ASP A 99 -17.21 -14.93 4.06
N GLU A 100 -18.07 -15.07 3.07
CA GLU A 100 -18.62 -13.95 2.29
C GLU A 100 -19.93 -13.36 2.86
N SER A 101 -20.31 -13.67 4.10
CA SER A 101 -21.59 -13.23 4.68
C SER A 101 -21.68 -11.73 4.92
N ARG A 102 -20.55 -11.06 5.18
CA ARG A 102 -20.48 -9.62 5.44
C ARG A 102 -19.96 -8.83 4.25
N LEU A 103 -19.10 -9.43 3.46
CA LEU A 103 -18.41 -8.80 2.33
C LEU A 103 -17.96 -9.91 1.38
N SER A 104 -18.39 -9.87 0.13
CA SER A 104 -17.96 -10.83 -0.88
C SER A 104 -16.48 -10.64 -1.26
N TRP A 105 -15.84 -11.66 -1.82
CA TRP A 105 -14.47 -11.53 -2.33
C TRP A 105 -14.35 -10.44 -3.41
N VAL A 106 -15.37 -10.24 -4.21
CA VAL A 106 -15.43 -9.16 -5.20
C VAL A 106 -15.37 -7.79 -4.50
N GLU A 107 -16.12 -7.60 -3.42
CA GLU A 107 -16.12 -6.35 -2.65
C GLU A 107 -14.82 -6.13 -1.89
N VAL A 108 -14.19 -7.18 -1.35
CA VAL A 108 -12.84 -7.11 -0.75
C VAL A 108 -11.81 -6.59 -1.77
N ARG A 109 -11.81 -7.16 -2.98
CA ARG A 109 -10.93 -6.69 -4.07
C ARG A 109 -11.26 -5.26 -4.49
N GLN A 110 -12.56 -4.91 -4.55
CA GLN A 110 -12.98 -3.55 -4.89
C GLN A 110 -12.55 -2.54 -3.84
N ALA A 111 -12.60 -2.89 -2.55
CA ALA A 111 -12.09 -2.04 -1.47
C ALA A 111 -10.59 -1.73 -1.64
N LEU A 112 -9.78 -2.74 -1.96
CA LEU A 112 -8.36 -2.54 -2.27
C LEU A 112 -8.16 -1.60 -3.46
N LEU A 113 -8.84 -1.85 -4.58
CA LEU A 113 -8.70 -1.05 -5.79
C LEU A 113 -9.12 0.41 -5.55
N THR A 114 -10.22 0.62 -4.81
CA THR A 114 -10.71 1.96 -4.45
C THR A 114 -9.70 2.72 -3.59
N GLU A 115 -9.14 2.10 -2.56
CA GLU A 115 -8.15 2.77 -1.72
C GLU A 115 -6.84 3.05 -2.46
N LEU A 116 -6.44 2.16 -3.37
CA LEU A 116 -5.27 2.36 -4.22
C LEU A 116 -5.44 3.52 -5.20
N GLU A 117 -6.61 3.64 -5.85
CA GLU A 117 -6.95 4.77 -6.70
C GLU A 117 -6.94 6.08 -5.93
N ARG A 118 -7.60 6.12 -4.77
CA ARG A 118 -7.61 7.29 -3.87
C ARG A 118 -6.21 7.70 -3.41
N LEU A 119 -5.32 6.74 -3.16
CA LEU A 119 -3.93 7.05 -2.81
C LEU A 119 -3.19 7.67 -4.00
N ARG A 120 -3.37 7.14 -5.21
CA ARG A 120 -2.78 7.70 -6.45
C ARG A 120 -3.24 9.14 -6.68
N ASP A 121 -4.54 9.39 -6.56
CA ASP A 121 -5.14 10.71 -6.71
C ASP A 121 -4.61 11.69 -5.64
N THR A 122 -4.49 11.23 -4.40
CA THR A 122 -3.93 12.02 -3.30
C THR A 122 -2.48 12.42 -3.59
N VAL A 123 -1.64 11.49 -4.02
CA VAL A 123 -0.24 11.77 -4.37
C VAL A 123 -0.17 12.72 -5.57
N HIS A 124 -1.02 12.54 -6.57
CA HIS A 124 -1.11 13.46 -7.71
C HIS A 124 -1.51 14.86 -7.27
N ALA A 125 -2.55 15.00 -6.45
CA ALA A 125 -3.04 16.28 -5.95
C ALA A 125 -1.99 17.01 -5.08
N ILE A 126 -1.20 16.27 -4.29
CA ILE A 126 -0.09 16.85 -3.52
C ILE A 126 1.04 17.29 -4.46
N ASN A 127 1.42 16.49 -5.44
CA ASN A 127 2.49 16.80 -6.38
C ASN A 127 2.17 18.00 -7.28
N THR A 128 0.90 18.21 -7.59
CA THR A 128 0.41 19.36 -8.40
C THR A 128 0.06 20.59 -7.54
N GLY A 129 0.16 20.49 -6.22
CA GLY A 129 -0.15 21.59 -5.30
C GLY A 129 -1.64 21.84 -5.06
N LEU A 130 -2.53 20.99 -5.58
CA LEU A 130 -3.98 21.05 -5.33
C LEU A 130 -4.34 20.74 -3.87
N VAL A 131 -3.53 19.88 -3.22
CA VAL A 131 -3.68 19.53 -1.80
C VAL A 131 -2.35 19.80 -1.10
N LYS A 132 -2.41 20.45 0.07
CA LYS A 132 -1.25 20.64 0.94
C LYS A 132 -1.13 19.44 1.88
N SER A 133 0.05 18.83 1.91
CA SER A 133 0.38 17.81 2.89
C SER A 133 0.96 18.46 4.16
N PRO A 134 0.62 18.01 5.37
CA PRO A 134 1.28 18.43 6.59
C PRO A 134 2.69 17.83 6.75
N LEU A 135 3.04 16.85 5.91
CA LEU A 135 4.32 16.15 5.97
C LEU A 135 5.38 16.82 5.10
N THR A 136 6.65 16.75 5.54
CA THR A 136 7.80 17.12 4.70
C THR A 136 7.93 16.18 3.50
N THR A 137 8.73 16.55 2.52
CA THR A 137 8.99 15.73 1.32
C THR A 137 9.56 14.36 1.69
N GLU A 138 10.51 14.31 2.63
CA GLU A 138 11.13 13.08 3.12
C GLU A 138 10.09 12.19 3.81
N LYS A 139 9.27 12.74 4.70
CA LYS A 139 8.22 11.98 5.38
C LYS A 139 7.14 11.46 4.42
N ARG A 140 6.79 12.21 3.38
CA ARG A 140 5.90 11.70 2.32
C ARG A 140 6.53 10.53 1.58
N PHE A 141 7.82 10.64 1.25
CA PHE A 141 8.57 9.54 0.64
C PHE A 141 8.54 8.29 1.54
N ASP A 142 8.83 8.43 2.83
CA ASP A 142 8.82 7.31 3.78
C ASP A 142 7.45 6.62 3.85
N GLN A 143 6.35 7.39 3.84
CA GLN A 143 4.99 6.83 3.84
C GLN A 143 4.70 6.02 2.56
N VAL A 144 5.06 6.56 1.39
CA VAL A 144 4.78 5.91 0.10
C VAL A 144 5.74 4.74 -0.13
N LEU A 145 7.01 4.84 0.26
CA LEU A 145 7.94 3.72 0.24
C LEU A 145 7.45 2.60 1.15
N GLY A 146 7.04 2.94 2.37
CA GLY A 146 6.54 1.96 3.34
C GLY A 146 5.36 1.17 2.81
N ILE A 147 4.36 1.82 2.20
CA ILE A 147 3.19 1.09 1.65
C ILE A 147 3.53 0.27 0.41
N ALA A 148 4.50 0.70 -0.41
CA ALA A 148 4.97 -0.08 -1.54
C ALA A 148 5.71 -1.35 -1.09
N MET A 149 6.57 -1.25 -0.08
CA MET A 149 7.25 -2.40 0.52
C MET A 149 6.28 -3.34 1.24
N HIS A 150 5.26 -2.80 1.91
CA HIS A 150 4.19 -3.55 2.54
C HIS A 150 3.39 -4.36 1.50
N ALA A 151 3.14 -3.80 0.32
CA ALA A 151 2.52 -4.51 -0.80
C ALA A 151 3.38 -5.71 -1.24
N GLY A 152 4.68 -5.51 -1.47
CA GLY A 152 5.59 -6.59 -1.86
C GLY A 152 5.71 -7.69 -0.80
N TYR A 153 5.78 -7.31 0.49
CA TYR A 153 5.78 -8.27 1.61
C TYR A 153 4.53 -9.13 1.62
N HIS A 154 3.34 -8.53 1.47
CA HIS A 154 2.08 -9.27 1.45
C HIS A 154 1.84 -10.02 0.14
N ALA A 155 2.33 -9.53 -1.00
CA ALA A 155 2.31 -10.29 -2.24
C ALA A 155 3.03 -11.63 -2.09
N GLY A 156 4.22 -11.65 -1.47
CA GLY A 156 4.94 -12.88 -1.14
C GLY A 156 4.16 -13.82 -0.21
N GLN A 157 3.44 -13.27 0.79
CA GLN A 157 2.57 -14.07 1.67
C GLN A 157 1.40 -14.68 0.88
N VAL A 158 0.73 -13.92 0.02
CA VAL A 158 -0.37 -14.42 -0.83
C VAL A 158 0.12 -15.55 -1.72
N GLU A 159 1.27 -15.37 -2.39
CA GLU A 159 1.85 -16.42 -3.23
C GLU A 159 2.21 -17.68 -2.45
N LEU A 160 2.63 -17.55 -1.19
CA LEU A 160 2.86 -18.69 -0.31
C LEU A 160 1.53 -19.37 0.10
N VAL A 161 0.53 -18.59 0.52
CA VAL A 161 -0.78 -19.12 0.94
C VAL A 161 -1.43 -19.88 -0.21
N LYS A 162 -1.40 -19.38 -1.45
CA LYS A 162 -1.90 -20.07 -2.66
C LYS A 162 -1.34 -21.47 -2.85
N LYS A 163 -0.12 -21.74 -2.37
CA LYS A 163 0.53 -23.06 -2.47
C LYS A 163 0.17 -23.99 -1.31
N LEU A 164 -0.40 -23.45 -0.24
CA LEU A 164 -0.71 -24.19 0.99
C LEU A 164 -2.20 -24.56 1.11
N VAL A 165 -3.06 -23.96 0.28
CA VAL A 165 -4.51 -24.13 0.35
C VAL A 165 -5.13 -24.76 -0.88
#